data_6f1249780bb719dd492db71ccc433190
#
_entry.id   6f1249780bb719dd492db71ccc433190
#
_cell.length_a   1.000
_cell.length_b   1.000
_cell.length_c   1.000
_cell.angle_alpha   90.00
_cell.angle_beta   90.00
_cell.angle_gamma   90.00
#
_symmetry.space_group_name_H-M   'P 1'
#
loop_
_entity.id
_entity.type
_entity.pdbx_description
1 polymer ?
#
loop_
_entity_poly.entity_id
_entity_poly.type
_entity_poly.pdbx_seq_one_letter_code
_entity_poly.pdbx_strand_id
1 'polypeptide(L)'
;MRTHPFRQFLFIILFSMSLAAVLWLLMQASHSNAAGQPTQWRNYGGNPENTHFSPLSQINRSNVRQLAVAWTYDTGDVFEGSEMQCNPIMVDGLLYATSPKMRVFALDAATGKQRWSFDPHEGRNSPGKFRNRGVTYWHGDGTPRIYFGFQHWLYAVDARSGKIVSSFGNAGRVDLRAGLGRSPENLSVGLSTPGIIYKDLLIVGSLVSETLPAAPGDIRAYDVRTGKLRWTFHTIPHPNEFGYETWPKNAWQYIGGVNNWSGMALDEKRGLIFAPTGSATFDFYGANRPGDNLFANTLLCLDAATGKRKWHFQTVRHDLWDRDLPSAPALVTIKRNGKRNGKRNGRPIDAVAQMTKSGHIFVFERETGKPLFPIENRRVPTAGIDGEKMADTQPVPLLPPPVARQTITENDLTTRTPAAHTSVLERFRKLRSNGQFEPPSREGTIVFPGFDGGPGWGGAAFDPATNLFFVNSSEVPCILRLVERPQA
;
A
#
# COMPACT_ATOMS: atom_id res chain seq x y z
N MET A 1 -33.51 38.39 -68.35
CA MET A 1 -32.35 38.15 -67.47
C MET A 1 -32.23 36.64 -67.20
N ARG A 2 -31.31 35.94 -67.87
CA ARG A 2 -31.08 34.52 -67.67
C ARG A 2 -29.94 34.39 -66.71
N THR A 3 -30.21 33.95 -65.43
CA THR A 3 -29.21 33.65 -64.46
C THR A 3 -28.61 32.26 -64.76
N HIS A 4 -27.28 32.20 -64.90
CA HIS A 4 -26.53 31.01 -65.28
C HIS A 4 -26.54 29.95 -64.10
N PRO A 5 -27.02 28.74 -64.33
CA PRO A 5 -27.02 27.70 -63.30
C PRO A 5 -25.60 27.22 -62.88
N PHE A 6 -24.59 27.54 -63.68
CA PHE A 6 -23.19 27.14 -63.44
C PHE A 6 -22.53 27.82 -62.23
N ARG A 7 -22.96 29.03 -61.85
CA ARG A 7 -22.40 29.72 -60.67
C ARG A 7 -22.94 29.20 -59.38
N GLN A 8 -24.16 28.71 -59.34
CA GLN A 8 -24.70 28.08 -58.09
C GLN A 8 -24.09 26.69 -57.81
N PHE A 9 -23.80 25.92 -58.87
CA PHE A 9 -23.17 24.61 -58.71
C PHE A 9 -21.71 24.73 -58.20
N LEU A 10 -20.97 25.73 -58.65
CA LEU A 10 -19.60 25.97 -58.21
C LEU A 10 -19.54 26.43 -56.75
N PHE A 11 -20.50 27.20 -56.25
CA PHE A 11 -20.59 27.63 -54.85
C PHE A 11 -20.95 26.48 -53.93
N ILE A 12 -21.80 25.53 -54.29
CA ILE A 12 -22.18 24.37 -53.51
C ILE A 12 -21.00 23.40 -53.41
N ILE A 13 -20.23 23.18 -54.47
CA ILE A 13 -19.03 22.33 -54.46
C ILE A 13 -17.92 22.93 -53.58
N LEU A 14 -17.66 24.24 -53.67
CA LEU A 14 -16.68 24.92 -52.86
C LEU A 14 -17.06 24.96 -51.37
N PHE A 15 -18.36 25.08 -51.06
CA PHE A 15 -18.85 25.07 -49.69
C PHE A 15 -18.80 23.64 -49.07
N SER A 16 -19.10 22.59 -49.84
CA SER A 16 -18.98 21.21 -49.41
C SER A 16 -17.53 20.74 -49.22
N MET A 17 -16.60 21.21 -50.07
CA MET A 17 -15.17 20.94 -49.91
C MET A 17 -14.57 21.66 -48.70
N SER A 18 -15.01 22.90 -48.41
CA SER A 18 -14.56 23.60 -47.20
C SER A 18 -15.12 23.01 -45.93
N LEU A 19 -16.36 22.51 -45.93
CA LEU A 19 -16.96 21.83 -44.76
C LEU A 19 -16.28 20.47 -44.49
N ALA A 20 -15.97 19.71 -45.55
CA ALA A 20 -15.23 18.46 -45.45
C ALA A 20 -13.80 18.68 -44.97
N ALA A 21 -13.12 19.73 -45.41
CA ALA A 21 -11.78 20.09 -44.93
C ALA A 21 -11.80 20.56 -43.48
N VAL A 22 -12.81 21.31 -43.06
CA VAL A 22 -12.99 21.71 -41.64
C VAL A 22 -13.33 20.52 -40.78
N LEU A 23 -14.20 19.61 -41.23
CA LEU A 23 -14.49 18.36 -40.51
C LEU A 23 -13.26 17.45 -40.43
N TRP A 24 -12.46 17.37 -41.50
CA TRP A 24 -11.21 16.61 -41.49
C TRP A 24 -10.16 17.25 -40.57
N LEU A 25 -10.02 18.57 -40.52
CA LEU A 25 -9.18 19.30 -39.58
C LEU A 25 -9.68 19.18 -38.16
N LEU A 26 -10.99 19.18 -37.90
CA LEU A 26 -11.57 18.93 -36.59
C LEU A 26 -11.38 17.47 -36.14
N MET A 27 -11.47 16.51 -37.07
CA MET A 27 -11.10 15.11 -36.78
C MET A 27 -9.60 14.95 -36.53
N GLN A 28 -8.74 15.62 -37.26
CA GLN A 28 -7.29 15.63 -36.96
C GLN A 28 -6.97 16.35 -35.64
N ALA A 29 -7.65 17.45 -35.33
CA ALA A 29 -7.49 18.12 -34.04
C ALA A 29 -7.98 17.26 -32.85
N SER A 30 -9.06 16.47 -33.05
CA SER A 30 -9.50 15.50 -32.04
C SER A 30 -8.59 14.28 -31.93
N HIS A 31 -7.83 13.94 -32.99
CA HIS A 31 -6.79 12.89 -32.93
C HIS A 31 -5.43 13.41 -32.44
N SER A 32 -5.11 14.70 -32.67
CA SER A 32 -3.85 15.28 -32.16
C SER A 32 -3.87 15.59 -30.65
N ASN A 33 -5.05 15.75 -30.06
CA ASN A 33 -5.19 15.86 -28.60
C ASN A 33 -5.14 14.50 -27.89
N ALA A 34 -5.12 13.38 -28.62
CA ALA A 34 -4.91 12.03 -28.07
C ALA A 34 -3.44 11.58 -28.11
N ALA A 35 -2.54 12.35 -28.73
CA ALA A 35 -1.09 12.21 -28.54
C ALA A 35 -0.66 12.92 -27.26
N GLY A 36 -1.40 12.65 -26.16
CA GLY A 36 -1.05 13.07 -24.83
C GLY A 36 0.32 12.54 -24.45
N GLN A 37 1.04 13.30 -23.64
CA GLN A 37 2.28 12.91 -22.98
C GLN A 37 2.23 11.42 -22.61
N PRO A 38 3.27 10.63 -22.87
CA PRO A 38 3.25 9.22 -22.51
C PRO A 38 2.85 9.11 -21.04
N THR A 39 1.78 8.36 -20.78
CA THR A 39 1.24 8.23 -19.42
C THR A 39 2.31 7.59 -18.57
N GLN A 40 2.84 8.35 -17.64
CA GLN A 40 3.92 7.93 -16.76
C GLN A 40 3.34 7.14 -15.59
N TRP A 41 4.11 6.19 -15.06
CA TRP A 41 3.81 5.43 -13.85
C TRP A 41 4.79 5.86 -12.75
N ARG A 42 4.60 7.08 -12.23
CA ARG A 42 5.60 7.77 -11.38
C ARG A 42 5.67 7.26 -9.95
N ASN A 43 4.62 6.61 -9.47
CA ASN A 43 4.48 6.15 -8.09
C ASN A 43 4.29 4.64 -8.05
N TYR A 44 4.54 4.05 -6.90
CA TYR A 44 4.34 2.63 -6.62
C TYR A 44 2.97 2.12 -7.11
N GLY A 45 1.88 2.82 -6.77
CA GLY A 45 0.51 2.52 -7.20
C GLY A 45 0.06 3.29 -8.45
N GLY A 46 1.00 3.76 -9.30
CA GLY A 46 0.74 4.51 -10.53
C GLY A 46 0.65 6.02 -10.33
N ASN A 47 -0.07 6.45 -9.33
CA ASN A 47 -0.29 7.84 -8.95
C ASN A 47 -0.25 8.02 -7.42
N PRO A 48 -0.23 9.26 -6.90
CA PRO A 48 -0.22 9.51 -5.45
C PRO A 48 -1.47 8.97 -4.74
N GLU A 49 -2.60 8.90 -5.42
CA GLU A 49 -3.86 8.36 -4.90
C GLU A 49 -3.86 6.82 -4.79
N ASN A 50 -2.80 6.14 -5.26
CA ASN A 50 -2.63 4.69 -5.22
C ASN A 50 -3.79 3.91 -5.88
N THR A 51 -4.23 4.38 -7.06
CA THR A 51 -5.38 3.79 -7.74
C THR A 51 -5.05 2.55 -8.57
N HIS A 52 -3.78 2.25 -8.84
CA HIS A 52 -3.32 1.18 -9.75
C HIS A 52 -4.05 1.18 -11.10
N PHE A 53 -4.39 2.37 -11.58
CA PHE A 53 -5.13 2.57 -12.82
C PHE A 53 -4.28 3.26 -13.88
N SER A 54 -4.33 2.73 -15.10
CA SER A 54 -3.77 3.38 -16.29
C SER A 54 -4.90 3.77 -17.23
N PRO A 55 -4.96 5.03 -17.71
CA PRO A 55 -5.95 5.46 -18.71
C PRO A 55 -5.60 5.01 -20.13
N LEU A 56 -4.46 4.31 -20.32
CA LEU A 56 -4.05 3.80 -21.62
C LEU A 56 -5.06 2.76 -22.16
N SER A 57 -5.42 2.86 -23.44
CA SER A 57 -6.43 2.03 -24.08
C SER A 57 -5.91 1.24 -25.30
N GLN A 58 -4.60 1.34 -25.60
CA GLN A 58 -4.00 0.60 -26.71
C GLN A 58 -4.14 -0.91 -26.54
N ILE A 59 -4.00 -1.41 -25.30
CA ILE A 59 -4.29 -2.79 -24.97
C ILE A 59 -5.72 -2.88 -24.49
N ASN A 60 -6.52 -3.73 -25.12
CA ASN A 60 -7.94 -3.89 -24.84
C ASN A 60 -8.40 -5.36 -25.12
N ARG A 61 -9.69 -5.64 -24.94
CA ARG A 61 -10.24 -6.99 -25.11
C ARG A 61 -10.07 -7.59 -26.51
N SER A 62 -9.96 -6.73 -27.55
CA SER A 62 -9.83 -7.21 -28.93
C SER A 62 -8.40 -7.63 -29.28
N ASN A 63 -7.38 -7.10 -28.61
CA ASN A 63 -5.99 -7.32 -28.96
C ASN A 63 -5.11 -7.91 -27.84
N VAL A 64 -5.62 -8.02 -26.60
CA VAL A 64 -4.85 -8.55 -25.47
C VAL A 64 -4.26 -9.95 -25.70
N ARG A 65 -4.93 -10.79 -26.53
CA ARG A 65 -4.42 -12.12 -26.89
C ARG A 65 -3.24 -12.08 -27.85
N GLN A 66 -2.96 -10.94 -28.46
CA GLN A 66 -1.85 -10.72 -29.41
C GLN A 66 -0.61 -10.15 -28.73
N LEU A 67 -0.66 -9.94 -27.40
CA LEU A 67 0.50 -9.47 -26.65
C LEU A 67 1.66 -10.46 -26.79
N ALA A 68 2.84 -9.91 -27.08
CA ALA A 68 4.09 -10.64 -27.11
C ALA A 68 5.11 -9.94 -26.22
N VAL A 69 6.12 -10.69 -25.74
CA VAL A 69 7.21 -10.14 -24.96
C VAL A 69 8.04 -9.22 -25.88
N ALA A 70 8.09 -7.92 -25.53
CA ALA A 70 8.86 -6.94 -26.28
C ALA A 70 10.38 -7.05 -26.00
N TRP A 71 10.72 -7.26 -24.72
CA TRP A 71 12.09 -7.48 -24.26
C TRP A 71 12.11 -8.13 -22.87
N THR A 72 13.23 -8.70 -22.51
CA THR A 72 13.50 -9.29 -21.20
C THR A 72 14.82 -8.70 -20.67
N TYR A 73 14.85 -8.39 -19.38
CA TYR A 73 16.07 -7.96 -18.70
C TYR A 73 16.41 -8.97 -17.58
N ASP A 74 17.58 -9.60 -17.67
CA ASP A 74 18.09 -10.46 -16.62
C ASP A 74 18.95 -9.64 -15.66
N THR A 75 18.59 -9.64 -14.38
CA THR A 75 19.34 -8.95 -13.33
C THR A 75 20.66 -9.64 -13.00
N GLY A 76 20.79 -10.93 -13.31
CA GLY A 76 22.00 -11.73 -13.04
C GLY A 76 22.30 -11.94 -11.56
N ASP A 77 21.33 -11.75 -10.65
CA ASP A 77 21.54 -11.83 -9.20
C ASP A 77 20.49 -12.68 -8.44
N VAL A 78 19.88 -13.62 -9.15
CA VAL A 78 19.02 -14.65 -8.56
C VAL A 78 19.83 -15.56 -7.64
N PHE A 79 19.25 -15.96 -6.52
CA PHE A 79 19.81 -16.93 -5.57
C PHE A 79 18.69 -17.79 -4.97
N GLU A 80 19.02 -18.90 -4.33
CA GLU A 80 18.04 -19.82 -3.75
C GLU A 80 17.11 -19.10 -2.74
N GLY A 81 15.82 -19.23 -2.94
CA GLY A 81 14.79 -18.55 -2.13
C GLY A 81 14.67 -17.04 -2.39
N SER A 82 15.36 -16.50 -3.40
CA SER A 82 15.17 -15.09 -3.79
C SER A 82 13.81 -14.82 -4.37
N GLU A 83 13.33 -13.58 -4.21
CA GLU A 83 12.10 -13.07 -4.80
C GLU A 83 12.28 -11.63 -5.27
N MET A 84 11.48 -11.19 -6.22
CA MET A 84 11.42 -9.82 -6.67
C MET A 84 9.99 -9.28 -6.46
N GLN A 85 9.81 -8.45 -5.45
CA GLN A 85 8.51 -7.81 -5.13
C GLN A 85 8.37 -6.42 -5.72
N CYS A 86 9.39 -5.95 -6.44
CA CYS A 86 9.44 -4.60 -6.96
C CYS A 86 8.33 -4.34 -7.99
N ASN A 87 7.54 -3.30 -7.76
CA ASN A 87 6.70 -2.66 -8.78
C ASN A 87 7.54 -1.56 -9.43
N PRO A 88 7.96 -1.74 -10.68
CA PRO A 88 8.74 -0.73 -11.38
C PRO A 88 7.96 0.58 -11.55
N ILE A 89 8.66 1.70 -11.50
CA ILE A 89 8.10 2.99 -11.92
C ILE A 89 8.65 3.39 -13.29
N MET A 90 7.87 4.12 -14.07
CA MET A 90 8.27 4.59 -15.40
C MET A 90 8.13 6.11 -15.46
N VAL A 91 9.24 6.80 -15.68
CA VAL A 91 9.33 8.25 -15.73
C VAL A 91 10.23 8.65 -16.90
N ASP A 92 9.73 9.55 -17.75
CA ASP A 92 10.48 10.14 -18.87
C ASP A 92 11.18 9.11 -19.77
N GLY A 93 10.51 7.96 -20.03
CA GLY A 93 11.02 6.86 -20.86
C GLY A 93 12.03 5.95 -20.18
N LEU A 94 12.30 6.14 -18.89
CA LEU A 94 13.13 5.26 -18.08
C LEU A 94 12.27 4.45 -17.10
N LEU A 95 12.56 3.16 -17.01
CA LEU A 95 11.98 2.25 -16.03
C LEU A 95 12.99 2.04 -14.90
N TYR A 96 12.56 2.30 -13.66
CA TYR A 96 13.37 2.13 -12.46
C TYR A 96 12.85 0.97 -11.64
N ALA A 97 13.76 0.10 -11.21
CA ALA A 97 13.42 -1.07 -10.40
C ALA A 97 14.58 -1.48 -9.48
N THR A 98 14.29 -2.45 -8.60
CA THR A 98 15.27 -3.13 -7.76
C THR A 98 15.35 -4.59 -8.13
N SER A 99 16.56 -5.18 -8.07
CA SER A 99 16.79 -6.60 -8.28
C SER A 99 16.60 -7.43 -7.00
N PRO A 100 16.61 -8.78 -7.06
CA PRO A 100 16.56 -9.65 -5.89
C PRO A 100 17.62 -9.36 -4.83
N LYS A 101 18.83 -8.96 -5.23
CA LYS A 101 19.92 -8.53 -4.32
C LYS A 101 19.93 -7.02 -4.07
N MET A 102 18.84 -6.31 -4.35
CA MET A 102 18.68 -4.88 -4.06
C MET A 102 19.54 -3.94 -4.88
N ARG A 103 20.15 -4.37 -5.99
CA ARG A 103 20.68 -3.42 -6.95
C ARG A 103 19.55 -2.57 -7.51
N VAL A 104 19.71 -1.26 -7.53
CA VAL A 104 18.78 -0.33 -8.19
C VAL A 104 19.26 -0.10 -9.60
N PHE A 105 18.37 -0.16 -10.57
CA PHE A 105 18.75 0.03 -11.98
C PHE A 105 17.73 0.85 -12.75
N ALA A 106 18.18 1.46 -13.82
CA ALA A 106 17.34 2.12 -14.81
C ALA A 106 17.50 1.47 -16.18
N LEU A 107 16.36 1.18 -16.82
CA LEU A 107 16.28 0.66 -18.17
C LEU A 107 15.63 1.68 -19.08
N ASP A 108 16.01 1.68 -20.34
CA ASP A 108 15.22 2.30 -21.41
C ASP A 108 13.92 1.52 -21.54
N ALA A 109 12.78 2.17 -21.31
CA ALA A 109 11.49 1.49 -21.22
C ALA A 109 11.03 0.89 -22.57
N ALA A 110 11.50 1.42 -23.70
CA ALA A 110 11.15 0.90 -25.02
C ALA A 110 11.97 -0.33 -25.42
N THR A 111 13.23 -0.40 -24.99
CA THR A 111 14.19 -1.40 -25.48
C THR A 111 14.69 -2.39 -24.42
N GLY A 112 14.41 -2.14 -23.14
CA GLY A 112 14.96 -2.93 -22.02
C GLY A 112 16.46 -2.76 -21.79
N LYS A 113 17.14 -1.88 -22.53
CA LYS A 113 18.59 -1.67 -22.37
C LYS A 113 18.89 -0.96 -21.06
N GLN A 114 19.82 -1.51 -20.29
CA GLN A 114 20.30 -0.87 -19.06
C GLN A 114 20.97 0.47 -19.35
N ARG A 115 20.55 1.50 -18.65
CA ARG A 115 21.16 2.83 -18.67
C ARG A 115 22.21 2.96 -17.57
N TRP A 116 21.88 2.50 -16.36
CA TRP A 116 22.77 2.45 -15.22
C TRP A 116 22.31 1.41 -14.20
N SER A 117 23.19 1.04 -13.29
CA SER A 117 22.91 0.21 -12.11
C SER A 117 23.74 0.74 -10.93
N PHE A 118 23.13 0.73 -9.75
CA PHE A 118 23.75 1.08 -8.48
C PHE A 118 23.68 -0.11 -7.53
N ASP A 119 24.82 -0.50 -6.96
CA ASP A 119 24.93 -1.59 -5.98
C ASP A 119 25.10 -1.02 -4.56
N PRO A 120 24.07 -1.08 -3.68
CA PRO A 120 24.18 -0.58 -2.33
C PRO A 120 25.06 -1.45 -1.41
N HIS A 121 25.48 -2.63 -1.86
CA HIS A 121 26.41 -3.49 -1.12
C HIS A 121 27.85 -2.95 -1.13
N GLU A 122 28.20 -2.07 -2.07
CA GLU A 122 29.55 -1.51 -2.19
C GLU A 122 30.64 -2.61 -2.25
N GLY A 123 30.36 -3.71 -2.96
CA GLY A 123 31.27 -4.85 -3.07
C GLY A 123 31.29 -5.80 -1.86
N ARG A 124 30.53 -5.50 -0.80
CA ARG A 124 30.41 -6.40 0.36
C ARG A 124 29.42 -7.51 0.06
N ASN A 125 29.74 -8.73 0.47
CA ASN A 125 28.78 -9.83 0.42
C ASN A 125 27.83 -9.70 1.64
N SER A 126 26.61 -9.25 1.40
CA SER A 126 25.56 -9.19 2.43
C SER A 126 24.57 -10.32 2.17
N PRO A 127 24.70 -11.48 2.83
CA PRO A 127 23.75 -12.56 2.70
C PRO A 127 22.40 -12.13 3.27
N GLY A 128 21.30 -12.50 2.62
CA GLY A 128 19.96 -12.28 3.12
C GLY A 128 18.95 -12.07 2.03
N LYS A 129 17.70 -12.33 2.38
CA LYS A 129 16.53 -12.06 1.54
C LYS A 129 16.03 -10.66 1.87
N PHE A 130 16.10 -9.78 0.91
CA PHE A 130 15.61 -8.42 1.05
C PHE A 130 14.25 -8.28 0.38
N ARG A 131 13.30 -7.65 1.09
CA ARG A 131 11.99 -7.33 0.55
C ARG A 131 11.95 -5.86 0.19
N ASN A 132 11.81 -5.58 -1.10
CA ASN A 132 11.63 -4.21 -1.58
C ASN A 132 10.58 -4.18 -2.67
N ARG A 133 9.64 -3.25 -2.54
CA ARG A 133 8.48 -3.13 -3.44
C ARG A 133 8.62 -2.01 -4.45
N GLY A 134 9.75 -1.30 -4.45
CA GLY A 134 10.02 -0.28 -5.45
C GLY A 134 10.86 0.88 -4.95
N VAL A 135 10.87 1.93 -5.73
CA VAL A 135 11.65 3.14 -5.50
C VAL A 135 10.75 4.37 -5.55
N THR A 136 11.20 5.48 -4.96
CA THR A 136 10.50 6.78 -5.02
C THR A 136 11.26 7.73 -5.93
N TYR A 137 10.54 8.35 -6.87
CA TYR A 137 11.09 9.38 -7.76
C TYR A 137 10.70 10.77 -7.28
N TRP A 138 11.66 11.68 -7.31
CA TRP A 138 11.44 13.11 -7.10
C TRP A 138 12.18 13.92 -8.17
N HIS A 139 11.57 15.01 -8.61
CA HIS A 139 12.18 15.97 -9.52
C HIS A 139 11.94 17.39 -9.02
N GLY A 140 13.02 18.10 -8.81
CA GLY A 140 13.07 19.50 -8.46
C GLY A 140 14.49 20.03 -8.69
N ASP A 141 14.65 21.35 -8.82
CA ASP A 141 15.94 22.05 -8.95
C ASP A 141 16.89 21.48 -10.04
N GLY A 142 16.30 20.89 -11.12
CA GLY A 142 17.04 20.36 -12.27
C GLY A 142 17.70 18.99 -12.09
N THR A 143 17.76 18.46 -10.86
CA THR A 143 18.39 17.15 -10.58
C THR A 143 17.35 16.14 -10.09
N PRO A 144 16.86 15.23 -10.96
CA PRO A 144 15.93 14.20 -10.54
C PRO A 144 16.63 13.16 -9.66
N ARG A 145 15.91 12.62 -8.66
CA ARG A 145 16.45 11.67 -7.68
C ARG A 145 15.58 10.44 -7.57
N ILE A 146 16.24 9.31 -7.30
CA ILE A 146 15.62 8.05 -6.87
C ILE A 146 16.01 7.84 -5.41
N TYR A 147 14.98 7.57 -4.57
CA TYR A 147 15.15 7.16 -3.19
C TYR A 147 14.74 5.71 -3.01
N PHE A 148 15.49 4.98 -2.19
CA PHE A 148 15.19 3.59 -1.87
C PHE A 148 15.80 3.19 -0.52
N GLY A 149 15.21 2.16 0.10
CA GLY A 149 15.74 1.58 1.34
C GLY A 149 16.63 0.38 1.06
N PHE A 150 17.76 0.29 1.75
CA PHE A 150 18.57 -0.92 1.83
C PHE A 150 19.11 -1.10 3.25
N GLN A 151 18.83 -2.25 3.87
CA GLN A 151 19.07 -2.44 5.30
C GLN A 151 18.42 -1.30 6.10
N HIS A 152 19.16 -0.63 6.98
CA HIS A 152 18.69 0.50 7.77
C HIS A 152 18.96 1.88 7.12
N TRP A 153 19.39 1.88 5.85
CA TRP A 153 19.73 3.12 5.14
C TRP A 153 18.64 3.53 4.15
N LEU A 154 18.34 4.81 4.13
CA LEU A 154 17.59 5.47 3.06
C LEU A 154 18.58 6.19 2.15
N TYR A 155 18.69 5.72 0.91
CA TYR A 155 19.62 6.24 -0.10
C TYR A 155 18.96 7.25 -1.03
N ALA A 156 19.78 8.15 -1.59
CA ALA A 156 19.45 8.99 -2.73
C ALA A 156 20.48 8.85 -3.84
N VAL A 157 20.01 8.54 -5.06
CA VAL A 157 20.85 8.53 -6.26
C VAL A 157 20.26 9.45 -7.32
N ASP A 158 21.12 10.00 -8.18
CA ASP A 158 20.69 10.78 -9.35
C ASP A 158 19.97 9.84 -10.33
N ALA A 159 18.76 10.21 -10.73
CA ALA A 159 17.89 9.35 -11.54
C ALA A 159 18.42 9.14 -12.97
N ARG A 160 19.24 10.06 -13.51
CA ARG A 160 19.78 9.97 -14.87
C ARG A 160 21.05 9.10 -14.94
N SER A 161 21.86 9.10 -13.87
CA SER A 161 23.19 8.50 -13.89
C SER A 161 23.39 7.36 -12.88
N GLY A 162 22.48 7.18 -11.91
CA GLY A 162 22.64 6.22 -10.82
C GLY A 162 23.73 6.59 -9.80
N LYS A 163 24.36 7.75 -9.93
CA LYS A 163 25.40 8.19 -9.00
C LYS A 163 24.78 8.63 -7.68
N ILE A 164 25.47 8.33 -6.57
CA ILE A 164 25.03 8.72 -5.24
C ILE A 164 24.96 10.25 -5.12
N VAL A 165 23.91 10.77 -4.50
CA VAL A 165 23.73 12.20 -4.22
C VAL A 165 24.34 12.51 -2.86
N SER A 166 25.64 12.83 -2.81
CA SER A 166 26.42 13.00 -1.58
C SER A 166 25.88 14.06 -0.62
N SER A 167 25.11 15.05 -1.14
CA SER A 167 24.47 16.11 -0.33
C SER A 167 23.26 15.62 0.47
N PHE A 168 22.77 14.38 0.24
CA PHE A 168 21.66 13.79 0.96
C PHE A 168 22.17 13.03 2.19
N GLY A 169 21.80 13.47 3.39
CA GLY A 169 22.22 12.86 4.65
C GLY A 169 23.74 12.85 4.81
N ASN A 170 24.27 11.72 5.24
CA ASN A 170 25.69 11.47 5.33
C ASN A 170 26.15 10.65 4.09
N ALA A 171 26.89 11.28 3.20
CA ALA A 171 27.42 10.66 1.98
C ALA A 171 26.34 9.97 1.13
N GLY A 172 25.17 10.59 0.97
CA GLY A 172 24.09 10.12 0.12
C GLY A 172 23.08 9.20 0.79
N ARG A 173 23.10 9.08 2.12
CA ARG A 173 22.20 8.20 2.87
C ARG A 173 21.84 8.73 4.27
N VAL A 174 20.69 8.30 4.77
CA VAL A 174 20.18 8.59 6.12
C VAL A 174 20.02 7.28 6.87
N ASP A 175 20.49 7.22 8.14
CA ASP A 175 20.25 6.07 9.03
C ASP A 175 18.82 6.14 9.59
N LEU A 176 17.99 5.18 9.22
CA LEU A 176 16.60 5.09 9.67
C LEU A 176 16.44 4.72 11.14
N ARG A 177 17.50 4.28 11.82
CA ARG A 177 17.48 3.98 13.26
C ARG A 177 17.67 5.26 14.11
N ALA A 178 18.22 6.30 13.50
CA ALA A 178 18.43 7.56 14.17
C ALA A 178 17.11 8.27 14.54
N GLY A 179 17.05 8.85 15.73
CA GLY A 179 15.91 9.66 16.18
C GLY A 179 14.70 8.88 16.70
N LEU A 180 14.82 7.56 16.91
CA LEU A 180 13.75 6.72 17.45
C LEU A 180 13.70 6.65 18.99
N GLY A 181 14.52 7.46 19.69
CA GLY A 181 14.56 7.50 21.16
C GLY A 181 15.11 6.25 21.82
N ARG A 182 15.76 5.36 21.06
CA ARG A 182 16.35 4.09 21.53
C ARG A 182 17.74 3.90 20.96
N SER A 183 18.56 3.04 21.60
CA SER A 183 19.89 2.69 21.09
C SER A 183 19.81 2.02 19.72
N PRO A 184 20.46 2.57 18.69
CA PRO A 184 20.33 2.08 17.31
C PRO A 184 20.95 0.70 17.08
N GLU A 185 21.90 0.26 17.92
CA GLU A 185 22.60 -1.01 17.76
C GLU A 185 21.65 -2.22 17.86
N ASN A 186 20.58 -2.09 18.64
CA ASN A 186 19.62 -3.15 18.90
C ASN A 186 18.35 -3.04 18.04
N LEU A 187 18.33 -2.09 17.08
CA LEU A 187 17.14 -1.86 16.27
C LEU A 187 17.32 -2.40 14.85
N SER A 188 16.37 -3.24 14.44
CA SER A 188 16.15 -3.59 13.03
C SER A 188 15.11 -2.64 12.46
N VAL A 189 15.52 -1.80 11.52
CA VAL A 189 14.65 -0.86 10.80
C VAL A 189 15.01 -0.89 9.33
N GLY A 190 14.04 -1.09 8.46
CA GLY A 190 14.20 -1.06 7.03
C GLY A 190 13.08 -0.29 6.34
N LEU A 191 13.10 -0.31 5.02
CA LEU A 191 12.06 0.27 4.18
C LEU A 191 11.71 -0.74 3.08
N SER A 192 10.58 -1.43 3.24
CA SER A 192 10.12 -2.43 2.26
C SER A 192 9.27 -1.85 1.14
N THR A 193 8.51 -0.79 1.43
CA THR A 193 7.67 -0.09 0.44
C THR A 193 8.19 1.33 0.25
N PRO A 194 8.19 1.85 -0.98
CA PRO A 194 8.67 3.20 -1.26
C PRO A 194 7.93 4.25 -0.44
N GLY A 195 8.63 5.31 -0.07
CA GLY A 195 8.01 6.50 0.49
C GLY A 195 7.18 7.26 -0.55
N ILE A 196 6.48 8.28 -0.10
CA ILE A 196 5.68 9.15 -0.96
C ILE A 196 6.18 10.59 -0.88
N ILE A 197 6.11 11.30 -2.00
CA ILE A 197 6.57 12.69 -2.08
C ILE A 197 5.40 13.65 -1.90
N TYR A 198 5.57 14.60 -0.98
CA TYR A 198 4.73 15.79 -0.89
C TYR A 198 5.59 17.05 -0.94
N LYS A 199 5.57 17.77 -2.06
CA LYS A 199 6.46 18.92 -2.29
C LYS A 199 7.93 18.53 -2.12
N ASP A 200 8.59 19.10 -1.11
CA ASP A 200 9.99 18.86 -0.77
C ASP A 200 10.17 17.85 0.39
N LEU A 201 9.15 17.08 0.68
CA LEU A 201 9.17 16.06 1.73
C LEU A 201 9.09 14.65 1.13
N LEU A 202 10.02 13.79 1.54
CA LEU A 202 9.95 12.35 1.37
C LEU A 202 9.40 11.75 2.67
N ILE A 203 8.17 11.25 2.62
CA ILE A 203 7.48 10.67 3.76
C ILE A 203 7.59 9.17 3.69
N VAL A 204 8.08 8.53 4.75
CA VAL A 204 8.36 7.09 4.80
C VAL A 204 7.74 6.47 6.05
N GLY A 205 7.31 5.22 5.92
CA GLY A 205 7.08 4.32 7.02
C GLY A 205 8.34 3.52 7.36
N SER A 206 8.16 2.28 7.81
CA SER A 206 9.28 1.38 8.12
C SER A 206 8.87 -0.09 8.09
N LEU A 207 9.85 -0.96 7.93
CA LEU A 207 9.77 -2.38 8.27
C LEU A 207 10.60 -2.58 9.54
N VAL A 208 10.00 -3.14 10.58
CA VAL A 208 10.64 -3.36 11.89
C VAL A 208 10.51 -4.81 12.32
N SER A 209 11.18 -5.20 13.41
CA SER A 209 11.09 -6.57 13.96
C SER A 209 9.71 -6.85 14.52
N GLU A 210 9.21 -8.06 14.31
CA GLU A 210 7.99 -8.63 14.92
C GLU A 210 8.27 -9.27 16.28
N THR A 211 9.53 -9.25 16.73
CA THR A 211 9.98 -9.76 18.04
C THR A 211 10.75 -8.69 18.79
N LEU A 212 10.68 -8.71 20.11
CA LEU A 212 11.45 -7.78 20.96
C LEU A 212 12.93 -8.18 21.05
N PRO A 213 13.85 -7.19 21.03
CA PRO A 213 13.61 -5.75 20.95
C PRO A 213 13.16 -5.34 19.54
N ALA A 214 12.12 -4.49 19.44
CA ALA A 214 11.58 -3.98 18.20
C ALA A 214 11.57 -2.46 18.20
N ALA A 215 11.85 -1.85 17.04
CA ALA A 215 11.74 -0.41 16.87
C ALA A 215 10.26 0.04 16.84
N PRO A 216 9.94 1.27 17.27
CA PRO A 216 8.65 1.87 16.99
C PRO A 216 8.51 2.12 15.49
N GLY A 217 7.30 1.98 14.98
CA GLY A 217 6.98 2.12 13.56
C GLY A 217 6.72 3.54 13.09
N ASP A 218 7.39 4.52 13.66
CA ASP A 218 7.14 5.94 13.43
C ASP A 218 7.10 6.33 11.96
N ILE A 219 6.15 7.17 11.58
CA ILE A 219 6.08 7.76 10.24
C ILE A 219 6.88 9.05 10.25
N ARG A 220 7.81 9.18 9.30
CA ARG A 220 8.78 10.27 9.29
C ARG A 220 8.88 10.93 7.93
N ALA A 221 9.04 12.25 7.94
CA ALA A 221 9.31 13.01 6.72
C ALA A 221 10.72 13.60 6.73
N TYR A 222 11.38 13.43 5.61
CA TYR A 222 12.72 13.94 5.37
C TYR A 222 12.68 14.97 4.25
N ASP A 223 13.52 15.98 4.36
CA ASP A 223 13.76 16.93 3.27
C ASP A 223 14.41 16.19 2.09
N VAL A 224 13.83 16.28 0.92
CA VAL A 224 14.28 15.55 -0.28
C VAL A 224 15.68 15.95 -0.74
N ARG A 225 16.16 17.16 -0.44
CA ARG A 225 17.47 17.64 -0.87
C ARG A 225 18.57 17.23 0.09
N THR A 226 18.29 17.38 1.39
CA THR A 226 19.30 17.29 2.45
C THR A 226 19.20 16.03 3.30
N GLY A 227 18.10 15.29 3.25
CA GLY A 227 17.86 14.15 4.15
C GLY A 227 17.61 14.55 5.61
N LYS A 228 17.45 15.83 5.92
CA LYS A 228 17.14 16.29 7.28
C LYS A 228 15.73 15.86 7.67
N LEU A 229 15.57 15.30 8.86
CA LEU A 229 14.26 15.00 9.44
C LEU A 229 13.48 16.31 9.64
N ARG A 230 12.24 16.34 9.16
CA ARG A 230 11.35 17.51 9.20
C ARG A 230 10.23 17.33 10.23
N TRP A 231 9.64 16.14 10.31
CA TRP A 231 8.68 15.80 11.33
C TRP A 231 8.63 14.27 11.54
N THR A 232 8.14 13.89 12.72
CA THR A 232 7.85 12.51 13.13
C THR A 232 6.45 12.44 13.67
N PHE A 233 5.70 11.39 13.30
CA PHE A 233 4.48 10.97 13.95
C PHE A 233 4.77 9.68 14.71
N HIS A 234 4.64 9.73 16.04
CA HIS A 234 4.84 8.56 16.91
C HIS A 234 3.64 7.63 16.79
N THR A 235 3.84 6.44 16.27
CA THR A 235 2.77 5.44 16.13
C THR A 235 2.47 4.72 17.43
N ILE A 236 3.43 4.68 18.36
CA ILE A 236 3.25 4.35 19.78
C ILE A 236 3.34 5.68 20.55
N PRO A 237 2.22 6.22 21.04
CA PRO A 237 2.20 7.56 21.62
C PRO A 237 3.11 7.73 22.84
N HIS A 238 3.78 8.87 22.91
CA HIS A 238 4.58 9.30 24.05
C HIS A 238 3.70 9.97 25.13
N PRO A 239 4.20 10.21 26.35
CA PRO A 239 3.45 10.93 27.39
C PRO A 239 2.90 12.27 26.86
N ASN A 240 1.64 12.54 27.17
CA ASN A 240 0.84 13.71 26.71
C ASN A 240 0.44 13.68 25.24
N GLU A 241 0.74 12.66 24.47
CA GLU A 241 0.22 12.48 23.14
C GLU A 241 -1.12 11.71 23.19
N PHE A 242 -1.99 11.98 22.21
CA PHE A 242 -3.29 11.32 22.08
C PHE A 242 -3.10 9.81 21.86
N GLY A 243 -3.83 8.99 22.62
CA GLY A 243 -3.77 7.53 22.55
C GLY A 243 -2.78 6.90 23.54
N TYR A 244 -2.00 7.70 24.28
CA TYR A 244 -1.05 7.17 25.28
C TYR A 244 -1.75 6.30 26.32
N GLU A 245 -2.97 6.65 26.70
CA GLU A 245 -3.79 5.93 27.68
C GLU A 245 -4.26 4.54 27.21
N THR A 246 -4.15 4.25 25.91
CA THR A 246 -4.48 2.94 25.33
C THR A 246 -3.34 1.91 25.44
N TRP A 247 -2.25 2.31 26.06
CA TRP A 247 -1.05 1.50 26.25
C TRP A 247 -0.65 1.39 27.72
N PRO A 248 0.13 0.37 28.09
CA PRO A 248 0.81 0.38 29.37
C PRO A 248 1.70 1.62 29.52
N LYS A 249 1.85 2.08 30.73
CA LYS A 249 2.77 3.19 31.05
C LYS A 249 4.16 2.91 30.47
N ASN A 250 4.73 3.90 29.76
CA ASN A 250 6.04 3.83 29.12
C ASN A 250 6.21 2.76 28.02
N ALA A 251 5.11 2.23 27.44
CA ALA A 251 5.15 1.25 26.33
C ALA A 251 6.04 1.72 25.17
N TRP A 252 6.03 3.02 24.87
CA TRP A 252 6.86 3.63 23.83
C TRP A 252 8.37 3.39 24.00
N GLN A 253 8.84 3.02 25.20
CA GLN A 253 10.25 2.73 25.45
C GLN A 253 10.65 1.30 25.07
N TYR A 254 9.72 0.34 25.04
CA TYR A 254 10.04 -1.08 24.87
C TYR A 254 9.17 -1.83 23.85
N ILE A 255 7.93 -1.40 23.62
CA ILE A 255 7.09 -2.00 22.57
C ILE A 255 7.50 -1.44 21.21
N GLY A 256 7.46 -2.29 20.17
CA GLY A 256 7.69 -1.92 18.79
C GLY A 256 6.55 -2.35 17.88
N GLY A 257 6.80 -2.43 16.57
CA GLY A 257 5.76 -2.64 15.56
C GLY A 257 4.99 -1.35 15.27
N VAL A 258 3.71 -1.47 14.98
CA VAL A 258 2.80 -0.36 14.64
C VAL A 258 3.28 0.43 13.42
N ASN A 259 3.99 -0.23 12.55
CA ASN A 259 4.71 0.38 11.44
C ASN A 259 3.87 0.43 10.15
N ASN A 260 4.09 1.48 9.37
CA ASN A 260 3.63 1.51 7.98
C ASN A 260 4.65 0.81 7.07
N TRP A 261 4.44 -0.48 6.83
CA TRP A 261 5.24 -1.27 5.90
C TRP A 261 4.59 -1.42 4.52
N SER A 262 3.32 -1.09 4.44
CA SER A 262 2.45 -1.34 3.29
C SER A 262 2.34 -0.16 2.32
N GLY A 263 2.93 1.00 2.66
CA GLY A 263 2.89 2.21 1.86
C GLY A 263 1.73 3.15 2.22
N MET A 264 1.64 4.25 1.50
CA MET A 264 0.73 5.36 1.80
C MET A 264 0.08 5.88 0.52
N ALA A 265 -1.06 6.56 0.67
CA ALA A 265 -1.69 7.33 -0.40
C ALA A 265 -1.71 8.83 -0.03
N LEU A 266 -1.70 9.70 -1.04
CA LEU A 266 -1.62 11.15 -0.86
C LEU A 266 -2.70 11.86 -1.68
N ASP A 267 -3.51 12.67 -1.03
CA ASP A 267 -4.29 13.72 -1.66
C ASP A 267 -3.44 15.00 -1.73
N GLU A 268 -2.72 15.17 -2.84
CA GLU A 268 -1.82 16.32 -3.03
C GLU A 268 -2.56 17.65 -2.91
N LYS A 269 -3.77 17.71 -3.44
CA LYS A 269 -4.57 18.94 -3.46
C LYS A 269 -4.91 19.42 -2.05
N ARG A 270 -5.21 18.48 -1.14
CA ARG A 270 -5.57 18.81 0.24
C ARG A 270 -4.38 18.73 1.19
N GLY A 271 -3.24 18.17 0.73
CA GLY A 271 -2.08 17.90 1.59
C GLY A 271 -2.38 16.86 2.67
N LEU A 272 -3.19 15.85 2.35
CA LEU A 272 -3.55 14.78 3.28
C LEU A 272 -2.86 13.48 2.89
N ILE A 273 -2.14 12.89 3.84
CA ILE A 273 -1.55 11.56 3.68
C ILE A 273 -2.37 10.53 4.46
N PHE A 274 -2.60 9.38 3.84
CA PHE A 274 -3.30 8.26 4.41
C PHE A 274 -2.33 7.11 4.62
N ALA A 275 -2.04 6.82 5.88
CA ALA A 275 -1.01 5.87 6.28
C ALA A 275 -1.63 4.74 7.12
N PRO A 276 -1.75 3.53 6.55
CA PRO A 276 -2.14 2.35 7.30
C PRO A 276 -0.99 1.85 8.16
N THR A 277 -1.30 1.34 9.36
CA THR A 277 -0.32 0.76 10.28
C THR A 277 -0.56 -0.73 10.51
N GLY A 278 0.49 -1.43 10.86
CA GLY A 278 0.47 -2.84 11.24
C GLY A 278 0.24 -3.05 12.74
N SER A 279 0.41 -4.30 13.14
CA SER A 279 0.22 -4.78 14.50
C SER A 279 1.33 -4.30 15.43
N ALA A 280 1.08 -4.36 16.74
CA ALA A 280 2.08 -4.13 17.77
C ALA A 280 2.79 -5.44 18.11
N THR A 281 4.06 -5.37 18.46
CA THR A 281 4.87 -6.54 18.84
C THR A 281 4.51 -7.00 20.27
N PHE A 282 4.24 -8.28 20.49
CA PHE A 282 4.21 -9.41 19.55
C PHE A 282 2.88 -9.53 18.81
N ASP A 283 2.89 -10.08 17.61
CA ASP A 283 1.68 -10.14 16.76
C ASP A 283 0.61 -11.09 17.28
N PHE A 284 1.01 -12.14 18.01
CA PHE A 284 0.13 -13.24 18.42
C PHE A 284 -0.07 -13.37 19.94
N TYR A 285 0.51 -12.46 20.73
CA TYR A 285 0.39 -12.42 22.17
C TYR A 285 0.59 -11.01 22.69
N GLY A 286 -0.41 -10.47 23.40
CA GLY A 286 -0.47 -9.06 23.79
C GLY A 286 -0.44 -8.80 25.30
N ALA A 287 -0.21 -9.80 26.17
CA ALA A 287 -0.23 -9.59 27.61
C ALA A 287 0.82 -8.58 28.13
N ASN A 288 1.88 -8.32 27.34
CA ASN A 288 2.88 -7.28 27.62
C ASN A 288 2.43 -5.87 27.23
N ARG A 289 1.28 -5.75 26.54
CA ARG A 289 0.74 -4.48 26.02
C ARG A 289 -0.78 -4.34 26.21
N PRO A 290 -1.33 -4.56 27.43
CA PRO A 290 -2.77 -4.43 27.67
C PRO A 290 -3.31 -3.07 27.24
N GLY A 291 -4.55 -3.04 26.72
CA GLY A 291 -5.23 -1.87 26.16
C GLY A 291 -5.47 -2.00 24.67
N ASP A 292 -6.15 -1.03 24.06
CA ASP A 292 -6.53 -1.05 22.63
C ASP A 292 -5.34 -0.86 21.68
N ASN A 293 -4.20 -0.38 22.19
CA ASN A 293 -2.92 -0.19 21.49
C ASN A 293 -3.02 0.76 20.28
N LEU A 294 -3.61 1.92 20.45
CA LEU A 294 -3.68 2.94 19.41
C LEU A 294 -2.25 3.52 19.18
N PHE A 295 -1.70 3.55 17.96
CA PHE A 295 -2.30 3.45 16.64
C PHE A 295 -1.98 2.14 15.91
N ALA A 296 -1.91 1.00 16.56
CA ALA A 296 -1.82 -0.28 15.84
C ALA A 296 -3.08 -0.52 14.99
N ASN A 297 -2.93 -1.22 13.86
CA ASN A 297 -4.02 -1.61 12.94
C ASN A 297 -4.95 -0.44 12.59
N THR A 298 -4.37 0.71 12.30
CA THR A 298 -5.09 1.99 12.18
C THR A 298 -4.85 2.61 10.80
N LEU A 299 -5.92 3.11 10.17
CA LEU A 299 -5.78 4.05 9.07
C LEU A 299 -5.64 5.46 9.66
N LEU A 300 -4.48 6.05 9.48
CA LEU A 300 -4.16 7.42 9.87
C LEU A 300 -4.40 8.38 8.71
N CYS A 301 -5.02 9.53 8.97
CA CYS A 301 -4.98 10.69 8.10
C CYS A 301 -4.13 11.78 8.75
N LEU A 302 -3.00 12.12 8.12
CA LEU A 302 -2.08 13.13 8.62
C LEU A 302 -2.00 14.30 7.65
N ASP A 303 -1.71 15.48 8.17
CA ASP A 303 -1.27 16.63 7.39
C ASP A 303 0.11 16.35 6.82
N ALA A 304 0.25 16.30 5.52
CA ALA A 304 1.49 15.88 4.86
C ALA A 304 2.67 16.84 5.11
N ALA A 305 2.40 18.13 5.37
CA ALA A 305 3.43 19.14 5.62
C ALA A 305 3.99 19.06 7.04
N THR A 306 3.17 18.64 8.02
CA THR A 306 3.49 18.77 9.44
C THR A 306 3.47 17.47 10.23
N GLY A 307 2.94 16.38 9.65
CA GLY A 307 2.72 15.11 10.36
C GLY A 307 1.58 15.15 11.39
N LYS A 308 0.87 16.27 11.53
CA LYS A 308 -0.22 16.38 12.51
C LYS A 308 -1.41 15.52 12.10
N ARG A 309 -1.92 14.70 13.04
CA ARG A 309 -3.09 13.87 12.82
C ARG A 309 -4.35 14.73 12.62
N LYS A 310 -5.05 14.48 11.52
CA LYS A 310 -6.39 15.06 11.23
C LYS A 310 -7.49 14.15 11.80
N TRP A 311 -7.43 12.87 11.46
CA TRP A 311 -8.30 11.83 11.98
C TRP A 311 -7.63 10.46 11.89
N HIS A 312 -8.24 9.46 12.48
CA HIS A 312 -7.81 8.06 12.38
C HIS A 312 -9.01 7.13 12.57
N PHE A 313 -8.82 5.87 12.16
CA PHE A 313 -9.76 4.80 12.45
C PHE A 313 -9.00 3.50 12.71
N GLN A 314 -9.12 2.96 13.91
CA GLN A 314 -8.53 1.67 14.27
C GLN A 314 -9.46 0.54 13.81
N THR A 315 -8.95 -0.35 12.96
CA THR A 315 -9.72 -1.45 12.36
C THR A 315 -9.72 -2.72 13.20
N VAL A 316 -8.71 -2.90 14.06
CA VAL A 316 -8.62 -3.98 15.04
C VAL A 316 -8.04 -3.43 16.32
N ARG A 317 -8.70 -3.67 17.45
CA ARG A 317 -8.25 -3.31 18.79
C ARG A 317 -7.52 -4.50 19.39
N HIS A 318 -6.40 -4.24 20.07
CA HIS A 318 -5.61 -5.27 20.75
C HIS A 318 -5.40 -6.50 19.86
N ASP A 319 -4.73 -6.31 18.74
CA ASP A 319 -4.58 -7.34 17.71
C ASP A 319 -3.70 -8.51 18.20
N LEU A 320 -4.19 -9.73 18.02
CA LEU A 320 -3.52 -11.01 18.34
C LEU A 320 -3.51 -11.98 17.14
N TRP A 321 -3.84 -11.49 15.95
CA TRP A 321 -4.05 -12.29 14.75
C TRP A 321 -3.24 -11.81 13.56
N ASP A 322 -2.34 -10.83 13.78
CA ASP A 322 -1.59 -10.16 12.72
C ASP A 322 -2.53 -9.58 11.63
N ARG A 323 -3.51 -8.79 12.08
CA ARG A 323 -4.51 -8.14 11.21
C ARG A 323 -4.07 -6.78 10.69
N ASP A 324 -2.83 -6.69 10.27
CA ASP A 324 -2.26 -5.51 9.62
C ASP A 324 -3.16 -4.93 8.54
N LEU A 325 -3.01 -3.65 8.28
CA LEU A 325 -3.49 -3.01 7.06
C LEU A 325 -2.44 -3.24 5.96
N PRO A 326 -2.67 -4.24 5.06
CA PRO A 326 -1.59 -4.85 4.28
C PRO A 326 -1.14 -4.02 3.07
N SER A 327 -1.89 -2.99 2.69
CA SER A 327 -1.60 -2.18 1.51
C SER A 327 -1.91 -0.71 1.75
N ALA A 328 -1.27 0.15 0.97
CA ALA A 328 -1.69 1.54 0.87
C ALA A 328 -3.18 1.62 0.48
N PRO A 329 -3.97 2.54 1.06
CA PRO A 329 -5.35 2.71 0.66
C PRO A 329 -5.44 3.32 -0.73
N ALA A 330 -6.57 3.09 -1.41
CA ALA A 330 -6.86 3.79 -2.66
C ALA A 330 -7.76 5.01 -2.40
N LEU A 331 -7.39 6.15 -3.00
CA LEU A 331 -8.23 7.33 -2.98
C LEU A 331 -9.19 7.27 -4.15
N VAL A 332 -10.48 7.25 -3.86
CA VAL A 332 -11.54 7.05 -4.83
C VAL A 332 -12.56 8.18 -4.76
N THR A 333 -13.31 8.41 -5.84
CA THR A 333 -14.45 9.32 -5.83
C THR A 333 -15.71 8.52 -6.09
N ILE A 334 -16.58 8.41 -5.08
CA ILE A 334 -17.79 7.60 -5.12
C ILE A 334 -18.98 8.44 -5.56
N LYS A 335 -19.65 8.01 -6.63
CA LYS A 335 -20.93 8.56 -7.05
C LYS A 335 -22.05 7.80 -6.32
N ARG A 336 -22.54 8.33 -5.21
CA ARG A 336 -23.64 7.71 -4.47
C ARG A 336 -24.96 7.96 -5.20
N ASN A 337 -25.54 6.94 -5.80
CA ASN A 337 -26.89 6.99 -6.39
C ASN A 337 -27.94 7.02 -5.24
N GLY A 338 -28.12 8.16 -4.62
CA GLY A 338 -29.12 8.38 -3.58
C GLY A 338 -30.39 9.00 -4.17
N LYS A 339 -31.55 8.38 -3.98
CA LYS A 339 -32.84 9.05 -4.17
C LYS A 339 -33.05 10.05 -3.02
N ARG A 340 -32.83 11.33 -3.28
CA ARG A 340 -33.36 12.40 -2.47
C ARG A 340 -34.39 13.15 -3.33
N ASN A 341 -35.66 13.11 -2.98
CA ASN A 341 -36.77 13.76 -3.69
C ASN A 341 -36.91 13.33 -5.17
N GLY A 342 -36.77 12.03 -5.49
CA GLY A 342 -37.06 11.55 -6.86
C GLY A 342 -36.03 11.88 -7.93
N LYS A 343 -35.01 12.67 -7.65
CA LYS A 343 -33.93 12.99 -8.61
C LYS A 343 -32.67 12.20 -8.29
N ARG A 344 -32.16 11.43 -9.29
CA ARG A 344 -30.86 10.76 -9.26
C ARG A 344 -29.74 11.79 -9.49
N ASN A 345 -29.26 12.49 -8.47
CA ASN A 345 -28.05 13.30 -8.55
C ASN A 345 -27.33 13.23 -7.20
N GLY A 346 -26.64 12.11 -6.97
CA GLY A 346 -25.72 12.01 -5.86
C GLY A 346 -24.49 12.88 -6.12
N ARG A 347 -24.20 13.83 -5.23
CA ARG A 347 -22.94 14.58 -5.27
C ARG A 347 -21.79 13.58 -5.12
N PRO A 348 -20.72 13.66 -5.95
CA PRO A 348 -19.51 12.85 -5.77
C PRO A 348 -18.92 13.07 -4.37
N ILE A 349 -18.49 11.99 -3.72
CA ILE A 349 -17.84 12.03 -2.42
C ILE A 349 -16.41 11.53 -2.63
N ASP A 350 -15.44 12.37 -2.28
CA ASP A 350 -14.04 11.97 -2.23
C ASP A 350 -13.81 11.10 -1.00
N ALA A 351 -13.39 9.87 -1.23
CA ALA A 351 -13.27 8.83 -0.22
C ALA A 351 -11.88 8.19 -0.22
N VAL A 352 -11.54 7.58 0.88
CA VAL A 352 -10.42 6.66 1.04
C VAL A 352 -10.98 5.27 1.33
N ALA A 353 -10.53 4.28 0.55
CA ALA A 353 -10.91 2.88 0.69
C ALA A 353 -9.70 2.08 1.18
N GLN A 354 -9.80 1.49 2.39
CA GLN A 354 -8.77 0.68 3.03
C GLN A 354 -9.20 -0.77 3.07
N MET A 355 -8.41 -1.64 2.43
CA MET A 355 -8.51 -3.09 2.59
C MET A 355 -7.81 -3.54 3.86
N THR A 356 -8.27 -4.66 4.41
CA THR A 356 -7.69 -5.28 5.61
C THR A 356 -7.36 -6.75 5.38
N LYS A 357 -6.39 -7.30 6.11
CA LYS A 357 -6.11 -8.74 6.13
C LYS A 357 -7.35 -9.57 6.50
N SER A 358 -8.26 -8.98 7.27
CA SER A 358 -9.56 -9.58 7.61
C SER A 358 -10.52 -9.76 6.43
N GLY A 359 -10.21 -9.23 5.24
CA GLY A 359 -11.11 -9.29 4.09
C GLY A 359 -12.19 -8.20 4.08
N HIS A 360 -12.20 -7.31 5.06
CA HIS A 360 -13.09 -6.16 5.07
C HIS A 360 -12.51 -4.97 4.31
N ILE A 361 -13.39 -4.13 3.77
CA ILE A 361 -13.04 -2.85 3.15
C ILE A 361 -13.72 -1.74 3.94
N PHE A 362 -12.93 -0.87 4.56
CA PHE A 362 -13.42 0.33 5.23
C PHE A 362 -13.35 1.51 4.28
N VAL A 363 -14.41 2.30 4.22
CA VAL A 363 -14.49 3.45 3.31
C VAL A 363 -14.92 4.70 4.08
N PHE A 364 -14.06 5.73 4.02
CA PHE A 364 -14.26 6.96 4.76
C PHE A 364 -14.25 8.18 3.83
N GLU A 365 -14.96 9.24 4.20
CA GLU A 365 -14.78 10.56 3.62
C GLU A 365 -13.35 11.07 3.92
N ARG A 366 -12.63 11.54 2.89
CA ARG A 366 -11.19 11.84 3.01
C ARG A 366 -10.87 12.89 4.08
N GLU A 367 -11.64 13.95 4.17
CA GLU A 367 -11.33 15.10 5.04
C GLU A 367 -11.72 14.84 6.50
N THR A 368 -12.82 14.15 6.73
CA THR A 368 -13.42 14.04 8.05
C THR A 368 -13.23 12.69 8.72
N GLY A 369 -12.88 11.65 7.95
CA GLY A 369 -12.84 10.28 8.44
C GLY A 369 -14.24 9.70 8.74
N LYS A 370 -15.31 10.36 8.31
CA LYS A 370 -16.67 9.84 8.50
C LYS A 370 -16.87 8.58 7.67
N PRO A 371 -17.29 7.45 8.29
CA PRO A 371 -17.59 6.24 7.56
C PRO A 371 -18.70 6.46 6.53
N LEU A 372 -18.50 6.00 5.30
CA LEU A 372 -19.53 6.07 4.26
C LEU A 372 -20.54 4.93 4.33
N PHE A 373 -20.18 3.86 5.01
CA PHE A 373 -21.04 2.72 5.31
C PHE A 373 -21.12 2.50 6.81
N PRO A 374 -22.23 1.94 7.34
CA PRO A 374 -22.33 1.65 8.76
C PRO A 374 -21.25 0.69 9.24
N ILE A 375 -20.69 0.95 10.41
CA ILE A 375 -19.74 0.11 11.11
C ILE A 375 -20.35 -0.24 12.46
N GLU A 376 -20.42 -1.53 12.79
CA GLU A 376 -20.85 -2.00 14.11
C GLU A 376 -19.65 -2.41 14.96
N ASN A 377 -19.76 -2.22 16.27
CA ASN A 377 -18.85 -2.83 17.24
C ASN A 377 -19.40 -4.23 17.60
N ARG A 378 -18.85 -5.26 16.97
CA ARG A 378 -19.29 -6.64 17.16
C ARG A 378 -18.60 -7.24 18.38
N ARG A 379 -19.34 -7.88 19.27
CA ARG A 379 -18.76 -8.66 20.38
C ARG A 379 -17.93 -9.81 19.83
N VAL A 380 -16.78 -10.06 20.47
CA VAL A 380 -15.85 -11.13 20.13
C VAL A 380 -15.53 -11.99 21.36
N PRO A 381 -15.10 -13.24 21.18
CA PRO A 381 -14.65 -14.07 22.30
C PRO A 381 -13.47 -13.41 23.03
N THR A 382 -13.50 -13.46 24.36
CA THR A 382 -12.44 -12.89 25.22
C THR A 382 -11.71 -13.94 26.08
N ALA A 383 -12.12 -15.20 26.00
CA ALA A 383 -11.49 -16.32 26.70
C ALA A 383 -10.16 -16.69 26.05
N GLY A 384 -9.12 -15.95 26.38
CA GLY A 384 -7.76 -16.15 25.88
C GLY A 384 -6.89 -16.97 26.82
N ILE A 385 -5.58 -16.80 26.71
CA ILE A 385 -4.57 -17.39 27.59
C ILE A 385 -4.37 -16.51 28.84
N ASP A 386 -3.93 -17.09 29.92
CA ASP A 386 -3.61 -16.39 31.17
C ASP A 386 -2.67 -15.20 30.93
N GLY A 387 -3.03 -14.05 31.50
CA GLY A 387 -2.34 -12.79 31.36
C GLY A 387 -2.82 -11.94 30.18
N GLU A 388 -3.56 -12.51 29.22
CA GLU A 388 -4.11 -11.80 28.09
C GLU A 388 -5.39 -11.02 28.44
N LYS A 389 -5.48 -9.76 27.97
CA LYS A 389 -6.67 -8.91 28.16
C LYS A 389 -7.16 -8.44 26.80
N MET A 390 -8.11 -9.17 26.25
CA MET A 390 -8.65 -8.92 24.93
C MET A 390 -9.64 -7.75 24.92
N ALA A 391 -9.79 -7.10 23.77
CA ALA A 391 -10.87 -6.16 23.54
C ALA A 391 -12.20 -6.91 23.43
N ASP A 392 -13.27 -6.40 24.09
CA ASP A 392 -14.60 -7.02 24.09
C ASP A 392 -15.32 -6.93 22.74
N THR A 393 -14.92 -5.97 21.92
CA THR A 393 -15.56 -5.70 20.64
C THR A 393 -14.55 -5.34 19.55
N GLN A 394 -14.88 -5.68 18.30
CA GLN A 394 -14.14 -5.28 17.12
C GLN A 394 -15.04 -4.53 16.13
N PRO A 395 -14.53 -3.49 15.43
CA PRO A 395 -15.30 -2.77 14.43
C PRO A 395 -15.42 -3.60 13.16
N VAL A 396 -16.64 -3.77 12.66
CA VAL A 396 -16.94 -4.54 11.46
C VAL A 396 -17.82 -3.69 10.53
N PRO A 397 -17.37 -3.39 9.30
CA PRO A 397 -18.18 -2.67 8.35
C PRO A 397 -19.30 -3.59 7.81
N LEU A 398 -20.51 -3.06 7.70
CA LEU A 398 -21.66 -3.80 7.18
C LEU A 398 -21.69 -3.81 5.65
N LEU A 399 -21.03 -2.85 5.03
CA LEU A 399 -20.87 -2.69 3.57
C LEU A 399 -19.51 -2.04 3.26
N PRO A 400 -18.93 -2.33 2.08
CA PRO A 400 -19.30 -3.42 1.16
C PRO A 400 -19.17 -4.79 1.84
N PRO A 401 -19.72 -5.86 1.26
CA PRO A 401 -19.52 -7.20 1.81
C PRO A 401 -18.03 -7.55 1.83
N PRO A 402 -17.59 -8.41 2.75
CA PRO A 402 -16.19 -8.83 2.80
C PRO A 402 -15.78 -9.55 1.51
N VAL A 403 -14.53 -9.34 1.09
CA VAL A 403 -13.96 -9.92 -0.13
C VAL A 403 -13.30 -11.29 0.11
N ALA A 404 -13.30 -11.76 1.34
CA ALA A 404 -12.91 -13.09 1.76
C ALA A 404 -13.98 -13.66 2.69
N ARG A 405 -14.14 -15.00 2.70
CA ARG A 405 -14.99 -15.66 3.68
C ARG A 405 -14.50 -15.39 5.09
N GLN A 406 -15.43 -15.30 6.03
CA GLN A 406 -15.15 -14.88 7.41
C GLN A 406 -15.07 -16.05 8.39
N THR A 407 -15.50 -17.22 7.97
CA THR A 407 -15.53 -18.46 8.73
C THR A 407 -15.15 -19.63 7.84
N ILE A 408 -14.57 -20.65 8.45
CA ILE A 408 -14.32 -21.96 7.85
C ILE A 408 -15.05 -23.03 8.67
N THR A 409 -15.68 -23.96 7.99
CA THR A 409 -16.47 -25.04 8.58
C THR A 409 -16.00 -26.41 8.07
N GLU A 410 -16.53 -27.50 8.61
CA GLU A 410 -16.23 -28.85 8.13
C GLU A 410 -16.56 -29.03 6.63
N ASN A 411 -17.60 -28.32 6.13
CA ASN A 411 -17.99 -28.37 4.72
C ASN A 411 -16.99 -27.73 3.76
N ASP A 412 -16.06 -26.93 4.29
CA ASP A 412 -15.02 -26.24 3.49
C ASP A 412 -13.74 -27.06 3.37
N LEU A 413 -13.67 -28.23 4.05
CA LEU A 413 -12.49 -29.08 4.06
C LEU A 413 -12.30 -29.81 2.75
N THR A 414 -11.04 -30.20 2.46
CA THR A 414 -10.70 -30.86 1.19
C THR A 414 -11.52 -32.14 0.96
N THR A 415 -12.00 -32.29 -0.27
CA THR A 415 -12.71 -33.50 -0.74
C THR A 415 -11.91 -34.25 -1.80
N ARG A 416 -10.60 -33.96 -1.95
CA ARG A 416 -9.76 -34.56 -3.02
C ARG A 416 -9.69 -36.09 -2.94
N THR A 417 -9.59 -36.63 -1.74
CA THR A 417 -9.69 -38.07 -1.46
C THR A 417 -10.37 -38.29 -0.12
N PRO A 418 -11.07 -39.46 0.09
CA PRO A 418 -11.64 -39.77 1.42
C PRO A 418 -10.62 -39.76 2.54
N ALA A 419 -9.43 -40.30 2.31
CA ALA A 419 -8.36 -40.33 3.30
C ALA A 419 -7.87 -38.92 3.68
N ALA A 420 -7.70 -38.03 2.69
CA ALA A 420 -7.31 -36.62 2.94
C ALA A 420 -8.41 -35.89 3.71
N HIS A 421 -9.69 -36.10 3.35
CA HIS A 421 -10.82 -35.53 4.07
C HIS A 421 -10.84 -35.97 5.53
N THR A 422 -10.77 -37.26 5.81
CA THR A 422 -10.77 -37.82 7.16
C THR A 422 -9.62 -37.23 8.00
N SER A 423 -8.40 -37.23 7.47
CA SER A 423 -7.23 -36.71 8.16
C SER A 423 -7.36 -35.20 8.52
N VAL A 424 -7.86 -34.38 7.57
CA VAL A 424 -8.05 -32.95 7.82
C VAL A 424 -9.21 -32.69 8.78
N LEU A 425 -10.31 -33.44 8.69
CA LEU A 425 -11.46 -33.35 9.57
C LEU A 425 -11.10 -33.66 11.02
N GLU A 426 -10.34 -34.75 11.25
CA GLU A 426 -9.86 -35.11 12.59
C GLU A 426 -8.97 -34.01 13.23
N ARG A 427 -8.14 -33.36 12.41
CA ARG A 427 -7.31 -32.23 12.86
C ARG A 427 -8.16 -31.00 13.14
N PHE A 428 -9.11 -30.68 12.24
CA PHE A 428 -9.99 -29.53 12.36
C PHE A 428 -10.79 -29.55 13.66
N ARG A 429 -11.37 -30.71 14.02
CA ARG A 429 -12.18 -30.91 15.24
C ARG A 429 -11.41 -30.74 16.55
N LYS A 430 -10.08 -30.75 16.51
CA LYS A 430 -9.21 -30.54 17.67
C LYS A 430 -8.81 -29.06 17.84
N LEU A 431 -9.24 -28.20 16.95
CA LEU A 431 -8.84 -26.79 16.90
C LEU A 431 -10.03 -25.88 17.22
N ARG A 432 -9.74 -24.71 17.76
CA ARG A 432 -10.74 -23.66 17.95
C ARG A 432 -11.01 -22.95 16.62
N SER A 433 -12.27 -22.76 16.24
CA SER A 433 -12.66 -22.19 14.95
C SER A 433 -14.01 -21.45 15.03
N ASN A 434 -14.09 -20.38 15.86
CA ASN A 434 -15.32 -19.64 16.11
C ASN A 434 -15.34 -18.27 15.39
N GLY A 435 -14.61 -18.13 14.29
CA GLY A 435 -14.56 -16.93 13.47
C GLY A 435 -13.24 -16.17 13.55
N GLN A 436 -13.21 -14.97 12.95
CA GLN A 436 -11.98 -14.19 12.72
C GLN A 436 -11.20 -13.79 13.96
N PHE A 437 -11.92 -13.55 15.06
CA PHE A 437 -11.36 -13.04 16.31
C PHE A 437 -11.40 -14.09 17.42
N GLU A 438 -11.34 -15.38 17.05
CA GLU A 438 -11.12 -16.44 18.03
C GLU A 438 -9.72 -16.31 18.60
N PRO A 439 -9.57 -16.22 19.94
CA PRO A 439 -8.27 -16.01 20.56
C PRO A 439 -7.26 -17.11 20.26
N PRO A 440 -5.97 -16.75 20.11
CA PRO A 440 -4.90 -17.74 20.09
C PRO A 440 -4.94 -18.67 21.31
N SER A 441 -4.64 -19.95 21.12
CA SER A 441 -4.77 -20.96 22.17
C SER A 441 -3.61 -21.96 22.19
N ARG A 442 -3.49 -22.74 23.27
CA ARG A 442 -2.51 -23.84 23.39
C ARG A 442 -2.93 -25.06 22.60
N GLU A 443 -4.23 -25.29 22.44
CA GLU A 443 -4.79 -26.37 21.62
C GLU A 443 -4.54 -26.10 20.13
N GLY A 444 -4.53 -24.84 19.76
CA GLY A 444 -4.45 -24.32 18.40
C GLY A 444 -5.77 -23.69 17.95
N THR A 445 -5.64 -22.53 17.34
CA THR A 445 -6.74 -21.73 16.83
C THR A 445 -6.60 -21.60 15.32
N ILE A 446 -7.69 -21.79 14.59
CA ILE A 446 -7.73 -21.51 13.15
C ILE A 446 -7.94 -20.01 12.95
N VAL A 447 -6.96 -19.36 12.36
CA VAL A 447 -7.03 -17.97 11.90
C VAL A 447 -7.50 -17.98 10.45
N PHE A 448 -8.68 -17.39 10.16
CA PHE A 448 -9.25 -17.39 8.82
C PHE A 448 -9.98 -16.07 8.51
N PRO A 449 -9.67 -15.38 7.37
CA PRO A 449 -8.49 -15.66 6.52
C PRO A 449 -7.22 -15.72 7.36
N GLY A 450 -6.18 -16.42 6.89
CA GLY A 450 -4.94 -16.56 7.63
C GLY A 450 -4.22 -15.24 7.89
N PHE A 451 -3.11 -15.27 8.60
CA PHE A 451 -2.34 -14.06 8.93
C PHE A 451 -1.60 -13.45 7.72
N ASP A 452 -1.43 -14.19 6.62
CA ASP A 452 -1.02 -13.58 5.32
C ASP A 452 -2.11 -12.64 4.75
N GLY A 453 -3.34 -12.79 5.23
CA GLY A 453 -4.49 -11.98 4.88
C GLY A 453 -5.36 -12.56 3.77
N GLY A 454 -6.61 -12.12 3.71
CA GLY A 454 -7.46 -12.24 2.52
C GLY A 454 -6.86 -11.34 1.43
N PRO A 455 -7.12 -10.04 1.41
CA PRO A 455 -6.32 -9.07 0.67
C PRO A 455 -4.89 -8.98 1.20
N GLY A 456 -3.92 -8.89 0.28
CA GLY A 456 -2.50 -8.80 0.58
C GLY A 456 -1.88 -7.46 0.18
N TRP A 457 -0.56 -7.36 0.25
CA TRP A 457 0.23 -6.16 0.00
C TRP A 457 0.14 -5.63 -1.44
N GLY A 458 -0.28 -6.44 -2.41
CA GLY A 458 -0.48 -6.01 -3.79
C GLY A 458 -1.52 -4.91 -3.96
N GLY A 459 -2.39 -4.72 -2.97
CA GLY A 459 -3.34 -3.63 -2.97
C GLY A 459 -4.57 -3.88 -3.83
N ALA A 460 -5.32 -2.81 -4.08
CA ALA A 460 -6.50 -2.80 -4.94
C ALA A 460 -6.31 -1.86 -6.12
N ALA A 461 -7.08 -2.07 -7.19
CA ALA A 461 -7.16 -1.15 -8.30
C ALA A 461 -8.56 -0.51 -8.38
N PHE A 462 -8.60 0.77 -8.72
CA PHE A 462 -9.85 1.51 -8.90
C PHE A 462 -9.94 2.08 -10.31
N ASP A 463 -10.99 1.69 -11.02
CA ASP A 463 -11.32 2.27 -12.31
C ASP A 463 -12.32 3.44 -12.15
N PRO A 464 -11.88 4.69 -12.33
CA PRO A 464 -12.76 5.86 -12.17
C PRO A 464 -13.82 5.98 -13.27
N ALA A 465 -13.65 5.33 -14.42
CA ALA A 465 -14.61 5.37 -15.51
C ALA A 465 -15.83 4.49 -15.23
N THR A 466 -15.60 3.28 -14.70
CA THR A 466 -16.66 2.33 -14.35
C THR A 466 -17.08 2.39 -12.89
N ASN A 467 -16.29 3.07 -12.03
CA ASN A 467 -16.47 3.12 -10.58
C ASN A 467 -16.36 1.73 -9.92
N LEU A 468 -15.52 0.86 -10.50
CA LEU A 468 -15.26 -0.48 -9.99
C LEU A 468 -13.98 -0.50 -9.16
N PHE A 469 -14.03 -1.22 -8.06
CA PHE A 469 -12.90 -1.47 -7.17
C PHE A 469 -12.52 -2.96 -7.24
N PHE A 470 -11.31 -3.25 -7.72
CA PHE A 470 -10.82 -4.61 -7.94
C PHE A 470 -9.91 -5.00 -6.78
N VAL A 471 -10.17 -6.14 -6.17
CA VAL A 471 -9.41 -6.65 -5.03
C VAL A 471 -9.05 -8.11 -5.26
N ASN A 472 -7.76 -8.43 -5.15
CA ASN A 472 -7.31 -9.81 -5.05
C ASN A 472 -7.47 -10.29 -3.61
N SER A 473 -8.01 -11.49 -3.43
CA SER A 473 -8.19 -12.07 -2.11
C SER A 473 -7.77 -13.54 -2.08
N SER A 474 -7.15 -13.95 -0.99
CA SER A 474 -6.76 -15.32 -0.69
C SER A 474 -7.60 -15.86 0.47
N GLU A 475 -7.85 -17.18 0.47
CA GLU A 475 -8.62 -17.84 1.52
C GLU A 475 -7.84 -19.03 2.10
N VAL A 476 -6.59 -18.76 2.51
CA VAL A 476 -5.73 -19.76 3.14
C VAL A 476 -5.93 -19.70 4.66
N PRO A 477 -6.38 -20.78 5.33
CA PRO A 477 -6.42 -20.85 6.78
C PRO A 477 -5.02 -21.08 7.35
N CYS A 478 -4.73 -20.47 8.51
CA CYS A 478 -3.53 -20.74 9.29
C CYS A 478 -3.90 -21.35 10.63
N ILE A 479 -3.05 -22.23 11.16
CA ILE A 479 -3.20 -22.76 12.52
C ILE A 479 -2.19 -22.05 13.41
N LEU A 480 -2.69 -21.31 14.37
CA LEU A 480 -1.90 -20.60 15.38
C LEU A 480 -1.96 -21.36 16.70
N ARG A 481 -0.79 -21.76 17.22
CA ARG A 481 -0.66 -22.41 18.50
C ARG A 481 0.35 -21.67 19.37
N LEU A 482 -0.06 -21.28 20.56
CA LEU A 482 0.85 -20.71 21.55
C LEU A 482 1.55 -21.84 22.31
N VAL A 483 2.86 -21.75 22.41
CA VAL A 483 3.71 -22.69 23.15
C VAL A 483 4.50 -21.92 24.21
N GLU A 484 4.75 -22.57 25.32
CA GLU A 484 5.64 -21.98 26.32
C GLU A 484 7.06 -21.90 25.77
N ARG A 485 7.69 -20.76 26.00
CA ARG A 485 9.10 -20.60 25.63
C ARG A 485 9.91 -21.51 26.58
N PRO A 486 10.78 -22.38 26.04
CA PRO A 486 11.72 -23.11 26.92
C PRO A 486 12.50 -22.11 27.76
N GLN A 487 12.61 -22.38 29.07
CA GLN A 487 13.52 -21.61 29.91
C GLN A 487 14.94 -21.82 29.37
N ALA A 488 15.63 -20.70 29.07
CA ALA A 488 17.01 -20.71 28.60
C ALA A 488 17.98 -21.08 29.71
#